data_506ef580a473995c03a99088828f1332
#
_entry.id   506ef580a473995c03a99088828f1332
#
_cell.length_a   1.000
_cell.length_b   1.000
_cell.length_c   1.000
_cell.angle_alpha   90.00
_cell.angle_beta   90.00
_cell.angle_gamma   90.00
#
_symmetry.space_group_name_H-M   'P 1'
#
loop_
_entity.id
_entity.type
_entity.pdbx_description
1 polymer ?
#
loop_
_entity_poly.entity_id
_entity_poly.type
_entity_poly.pdbx_seq_one_letter_code
_entity_poly.pdbx_strand_id
1 'polypeptide(L)'
;MKQRNFIGRLVSRWRNQRGWTQDVFADKLQLAGWHDATRSTISKIEDGSLRIDLTQVCYLASALGIRPIDFLSEIDWRKQIEKLISFPMKHSQPVETYGNHSKN
;
A
#
# COMPACT_ATOMS: atom_id res chain seq x y z
N MET A 1 6.35 13.84 8.41
CA MET A 1 5.18 13.39 8.64
C MET A 1 4.25 13.20 7.58
N LYS A 2 4.10 14.10 6.72
CA LYS A 2 3.21 13.92 5.64
C LYS A 2 3.52 12.78 4.76
N GLN A 3 4.77 12.45 4.60
CA GLN A 3 5.11 11.39 3.72
C GLN A 3 4.66 10.06 4.22
N ARG A 4 4.50 9.94 5.51
CA ARG A 4 4.06 8.67 6.01
C ARG A 4 2.66 8.39 5.70
N ASN A 5 1.95 9.42 5.26
CA ASN A 5 0.53 9.26 5.05
C ASN A 5 0.16 9.01 3.62
N PHE A 6 1.12 8.75 2.76
CA PHE A 6 0.74 8.63 1.36
C PHE A 6 -0.09 7.39 1.09
N ILE A 7 0.11 6.32 1.84
CA ILE A 7 -0.74 5.15 1.67
C ILE A 7 -2.13 5.45 2.17
N GLY A 8 -2.22 6.20 3.27
CA GLY A 8 -3.52 6.57 3.79
C GLY A 8 -4.32 7.39 2.81
N ARG A 9 -3.65 8.33 2.16
CA ARG A 9 -4.36 9.14 1.18
C ARG A 9 -4.80 8.30 -0.02
N LEU A 10 -3.99 7.33 -0.41
CA LEU A 10 -4.34 6.46 -1.49
C LEU A 10 -5.56 5.62 -1.13
N VAL A 11 -5.59 5.08 0.07
CA VAL A 11 -6.71 4.30 0.54
C VAL A 11 -7.98 5.16 0.57
N SER A 12 -7.85 6.36 1.09
CA SER A 12 -8.98 7.27 1.16
C SER A 12 -9.52 7.57 -0.24
N ARG A 13 -8.63 7.79 -1.18
CA ARG A 13 -9.03 8.10 -2.55
C ARG A 13 -9.78 6.93 -3.18
N TRP A 14 -9.26 5.72 -3.02
CA TRP A 14 -9.93 4.56 -3.57
C TRP A 14 -11.31 4.38 -2.94
N ARG A 15 -11.38 4.59 -1.62
CA ARG A 15 -12.64 4.45 -0.93
C ARG A 15 -13.65 5.47 -1.42
N ASN A 16 -13.21 6.72 -1.51
CA ASN A 16 -14.10 7.78 -1.94
C ASN A 16 -14.57 7.61 -3.37
N GLN A 17 -13.71 7.09 -4.23
CA GLN A 17 -14.10 6.83 -5.59
C GLN A 17 -15.24 5.83 -5.67
N ARG A 18 -15.34 4.95 -4.70
CA ARG A 18 -16.39 3.97 -4.67
C ARG A 18 -17.62 4.45 -3.92
N GLY A 19 -17.53 5.63 -3.33
CA GLY A 19 -18.67 6.16 -2.61
C GLY A 19 -18.90 5.47 -1.28
N TRP A 20 -17.88 4.86 -0.71
CA TRP A 20 -18.03 4.13 0.55
C TRP A 20 -17.70 5.01 1.74
N THR A 21 -18.45 4.81 2.82
CA THR A 21 -18.08 5.40 4.09
C THR A 21 -16.97 4.54 4.70
N GLN A 22 -16.37 5.03 5.76
CA GLN A 22 -15.37 4.24 6.45
C GLN A 22 -15.99 2.99 7.08
N ASP A 23 -17.23 3.07 7.51
CA ASP A 23 -17.91 1.90 8.04
C ASP A 23 -18.11 0.83 6.98
N VAL A 24 -18.54 1.23 5.80
CA VAL A 24 -18.76 0.29 4.72
C VAL A 24 -17.45 -0.37 4.32
N PHE A 25 -16.38 0.41 4.26
CA PHE A 25 -15.11 -0.14 3.89
C PHE A 25 -14.62 -1.13 4.94
N ALA A 26 -14.84 -0.82 6.21
CA ALA A 26 -14.46 -1.75 7.27
C ALA A 26 -15.17 -3.09 7.11
N ASP A 27 -16.44 -3.05 6.77
CA ASP A 27 -17.16 -4.29 6.54
C ASP A 27 -16.56 -5.08 5.40
N LYS A 28 -16.16 -4.40 4.35
CA LYS A 28 -15.56 -5.09 3.22
C LYS A 28 -14.19 -5.66 3.56
N LEU A 29 -13.46 -4.97 4.42
CA LEU A 29 -12.17 -5.49 4.87
C LEU A 29 -12.36 -6.76 5.70
N GLN A 30 -13.38 -6.78 6.53
CA GLN A 30 -13.65 -7.97 7.30
C GLN A 30 -13.94 -9.15 6.39
N LEU A 31 -14.70 -8.92 5.34
CA LEU A 31 -15.01 -9.98 4.41
C LEU A 31 -13.77 -10.42 3.63
N ALA A 32 -12.83 -9.52 3.46
CA ALA A 32 -11.61 -9.86 2.72
C ALA A 32 -10.60 -10.62 3.58
N GLY A 33 -10.83 -10.70 4.88
CA GLY A 33 -9.93 -11.45 5.74
C GLY A 33 -9.40 -10.68 6.94
N TRP A 34 -9.57 -9.39 6.96
CA TRP A 34 -9.10 -8.59 8.08
C TRP A 34 -10.23 -8.52 9.10
N HIS A 35 -10.36 -9.59 9.84
CA HIS A 35 -11.55 -9.80 10.68
C HIS A 35 -11.76 -8.75 11.76
N ASP A 36 -10.71 -8.14 12.23
CA ASP A 36 -10.80 -7.13 13.28
C ASP A 36 -10.98 -5.73 12.77
N ALA A 37 -11.08 -5.54 11.48
CA ALA A 37 -11.17 -4.20 10.94
C ALA A 37 -12.45 -3.52 11.38
N THR A 38 -12.30 -2.27 11.80
CA THR A 38 -13.44 -1.45 12.21
C THR A 38 -13.29 -0.10 11.52
N ARG A 39 -14.27 0.75 11.73
CA ARG A 39 -14.16 2.10 11.24
C ARG A 39 -12.91 2.77 11.76
N SER A 40 -12.58 2.52 13.01
CA SER A 40 -11.37 3.08 13.59
C SER A 40 -10.12 2.63 12.84
N THR A 41 -10.11 1.36 12.39
CA THR A 41 -8.99 0.85 11.62
C THR A 41 -8.82 1.66 10.34
N ILE A 42 -9.92 1.88 9.63
CA ILE A 42 -9.86 2.65 8.38
C ILE A 42 -9.38 4.06 8.68
N SER A 43 -9.93 4.68 9.70
CA SER A 43 -9.57 6.04 10.05
C SER A 43 -8.07 6.14 10.33
N LYS A 44 -7.53 5.18 11.06
CA LYS A 44 -6.11 5.21 11.39
C LYS A 44 -5.22 4.96 10.19
N ILE A 45 -5.67 4.13 9.26
CA ILE A 45 -4.92 3.94 8.04
C ILE A 45 -4.90 5.24 7.26
N GLU A 46 -6.05 5.86 7.14
CA GLU A 46 -6.16 7.06 6.31
C GLU A 46 -5.41 8.24 6.88
N ASP A 47 -5.31 8.33 8.19
CA ASP A 47 -4.58 9.44 8.78
C ASP A 47 -3.11 9.12 9.01
N GLY A 48 -2.69 7.92 8.67
CA GLY A 48 -1.28 7.56 8.74
C GLY A 48 -0.80 7.09 10.09
N SER A 49 -1.70 6.94 11.06
CA SER A 49 -1.26 6.53 12.38
C SER A 49 -1.14 5.02 12.53
N LEU A 50 -1.66 4.25 11.56
CA LEU A 50 -1.53 2.81 11.61
C LEU A 50 -0.62 2.35 10.48
N ARG A 51 0.43 1.63 10.82
CA ARG A 51 1.27 1.06 9.80
C ARG A 51 0.62 -0.19 9.27
N ILE A 52 0.75 -0.42 7.99
CA ILE A 52 0.21 -1.64 7.40
C ILE A 52 1.34 -2.43 6.77
N ASP A 53 1.22 -3.73 6.84
CA ASP A 53 2.21 -4.62 6.26
C ASP A 53 1.67 -5.16 4.94
N LEU A 54 2.44 -6.03 4.32
CA LEU A 54 2.08 -6.54 3.01
C LEU A 54 0.79 -7.35 3.05
N THR A 55 0.58 -8.12 4.09
CA THR A 55 -0.64 -8.89 4.21
C THR A 55 -1.84 -7.97 4.24
N GLN A 56 -1.71 -6.87 4.97
CA GLN A 56 -2.81 -5.92 5.07
C GLN A 56 -3.04 -5.20 3.76
N VAL A 57 -1.98 -4.94 3.01
CA VAL A 57 -2.13 -4.38 1.67
C VAL A 57 -2.96 -5.31 0.81
N CYS A 58 -2.73 -6.62 0.93
CA CYS A 58 -3.51 -7.57 0.16
C CYS A 58 -4.97 -7.56 0.56
N TYR A 59 -5.26 -7.41 1.84
CA TYR A 59 -6.64 -7.29 2.28
C TYR A 59 -7.29 -6.04 1.71
N LEU A 60 -6.55 -4.93 1.73
CA LEU A 60 -7.08 -3.68 1.19
C LEU A 60 -7.38 -3.83 -0.29
N ALA A 61 -6.47 -4.40 -1.03
CA ALA A 61 -6.67 -4.59 -2.46
C ALA A 61 -7.86 -5.49 -2.72
N SER A 62 -7.98 -6.57 -1.95
CA SER A 62 -9.08 -7.48 -2.11
C SER A 62 -10.41 -6.78 -1.84
N ALA A 63 -10.47 -6.01 -0.77
CA ALA A 63 -11.69 -5.30 -0.43
C ALA A 63 -12.06 -4.29 -1.51
N LEU A 64 -11.07 -3.70 -2.13
CA LEU A 64 -11.30 -2.73 -3.18
C LEU A 64 -11.59 -3.38 -4.53
N GLY A 65 -11.37 -4.67 -4.64
CA GLY A 65 -11.61 -5.38 -5.88
C GLY A 65 -10.53 -5.14 -6.91
N ILE A 66 -9.33 -4.88 -6.48
CA ILE A 66 -8.22 -4.66 -7.40
C ILE A 66 -7.09 -5.61 -7.03
N ARG A 67 -6.15 -5.77 -7.93
CA ARG A 67 -5.00 -6.60 -7.63
C ARG A 67 -4.02 -5.82 -6.76
N PRO A 68 -3.28 -6.50 -5.89
CA PRO A 68 -2.29 -5.79 -5.10
C PRO A 68 -1.31 -4.99 -5.94
N ILE A 69 -0.95 -5.49 -7.11
CA ILE A 69 -0.03 -4.75 -7.96
C ILE A 69 -0.64 -3.45 -8.44
N ASP A 70 -1.96 -3.44 -8.66
CA ASP A 70 -2.62 -2.21 -9.09
C ASP A 70 -2.62 -1.19 -7.96
N PHE A 71 -2.80 -1.66 -6.74
CA PHE A 71 -2.76 -0.78 -5.59
C PHE A 71 -1.36 -0.18 -5.45
N LEU A 72 -0.35 -1.04 -5.55
CA LEU A 72 1.02 -0.60 -5.35
C LEU A 72 1.52 0.28 -6.47
N SER A 73 1.00 0.10 -7.68
CA SER A 73 1.47 0.89 -8.81
C SER A 73 1.09 2.35 -8.70
N GLU A 74 0.16 2.68 -7.81
CA GLU A 74 -0.19 4.07 -7.57
C GLU A 74 0.83 4.76 -6.68
N ILE A 75 1.75 4.01 -6.11
CA ILE A 75 2.71 4.55 -5.17
C ILE A 75 3.98 4.93 -5.89
N ASP A 76 4.48 6.12 -5.63
CA ASP A 76 5.75 6.54 -6.20
C ASP A 76 6.86 5.92 -5.38
N TRP A 77 7.14 4.66 -5.66
CA TRP A 77 8.11 3.92 -4.88
C TRP A 77 9.52 4.48 -5.01
N ARG A 78 9.81 5.16 -6.12
CA ARG A 78 11.13 5.74 -6.28
C ARG A 78 11.41 6.78 -5.24
N LYS A 79 10.45 7.65 -5.01
CA LYS A 79 10.62 8.66 -4.00
C LYS A 79 10.74 8.06 -2.63
N GLN A 80 10.00 6.99 -2.38
CA GLN A 80 10.07 6.34 -1.09
C GLN A 80 11.44 5.75 -0.85
N ILE A 81 12.02 5.13 -1.86
CA ILE A 81 13.32 4.55 -1.74
C ILE A 81 14.38 5.60 -1.52
N GLU A 82 14.28 6.70 -2.24
CA GLU A 82 15.25 7.77 -2.08
C GLU A 82 15.25 8.33 -0.67
N LYS A 83 14.09 8.36 -0.05
CA LYS A 83 14.02 8.84 1.31
C LYS A 83 14.63 7.88 2.28
N LEU A 84 14.43 6.61 2.07
CA LEU A 84 14.96 5.61 2.95
C LEU A 84 16.46 5.49 2.84
N ILE A 85 16.97 5.70 1.65
CA ILE A 85 18.38 5.53 1.39
C ILE A 85 18.97 6.85 1.00
N SER A 86 19.87 7.35 1.80
CA SER A 86 20.42 8.66 1.52
C SER A 86 21.60 8.60 0.59
N PHE A 87 22.02 7.43 0.18
CA PHE A 87 23.15 7.38 -0.73
C PHE A 87 22.71 6.91 -2.08
N PRO A 88 23.53 7.12 -3.10
CA PRO A 88 23.17 6.79 -4.46
C PRO A 88 22.81 5.35 -4.61
N MET A 89 21.89 5.12 -5.47
CA MET A 89 21.45 3.78 -5.72
C MET A 89 22.02 3.14 -6.93
N LYS A 90 23.16 3.57 -7.32
CA LYS A 90 23.77 2.96 -8.48
C LYS A 90 24.02 1.54 -8.26
N HIS A 91 23.97 1.15 -7.05
CA HIS A 91 24.24 -0.23 -6.79
C HIS A 91 23.22 -1.14 -7.30
N SER A 92 22.21 -0.62 -7.85
CA SER A 92 21.18 -1.49 -8.38
C SER A 92 21.71 -2.29 -9.55
N GLN A 93 22.86 -1.97 -10.05
CA GLN A 93 23.38 -2.77 -11.10
C GLN A 93 23.45 -4.23 -10.77
N PRO A 94 23.76 -4.58 -9.59
CA PRO A 94 23.83 -6.01 -9.26
C PRO A 94 22.56 -6.73 -9.63
N VAL A 95 21.48 -6.03 -9.60
CA VAL A 95 20.23 -6.64 -9.97
C VAL A 95 20.24 -7.07 -11.39
N GLU A 96 20.82 -6.26 -12.21
CA GLU A 96 20.88 -6.59 -13.59
C GLU A 96 21.73 -7.79 -13.82
N THR A 97 22.82 -7.84 -13.13
CA THR A 97 23.70 -8.97 -13.28
C THR A 97 22.98 -10.22 -12.91
N TYR A 98 22.19 -10.11 -11.89
CA TYR A 98 21.43 -11.23 -11.46
C TYR A 98 20.49 -11.70 -12.56
N GLY A 99 19.88 -10.77 -13.21
CA GLY A 99 19.00 -11.12 -14.28
C GLY A 99 19.74 -11.79 -15.40
N ASN A 100 20.91 -11.33 -15.70
CA ASN A 100 21.70 -11.95 -16.72
C ASN A 100 22.01 -13.35 -16.38
N HIS A 101 22.34 -13.53 -15.15
CA HIS A 101 22.70 -14.81 -14.73
C HIS A 101 21.62 -15.81 -14.97
N SER A 102 20.42 -15.38 -14.83
CA SER A 102 19.34 -16.32 -14.95
C SER A 102 19.20 -16.89 -16.33
N LYS A 103 19.68 -16.21 -17.31
CA LYS A 103 19.48 -16.74 -18.64
C LYS A 103 20.33 -17.93 -18.89
N ASN A 104 21.24 -18.19 -18.06
CA ASN A 104 21.97 -19.40 -18.24
C ASN A 104 21.27 -20.54 -17.64
#